data_942b755fd2981413108385b1f786bc78
#
_entry.id   942b755fd2981413108385b1f786bc78
#
_cell.length_a   1.000
_cell.length_b   1.000
_cell.length_c   1.000
_cell.angle_alpha   90.00
_cell.angle_beta   90.00
_cell.angle_gamma   90.00
#
_symmetry.space_group_name_H-M   'P 1'
#
loop_
_entity.id
_entity.type
_entity.pdbx_description
1 polymer ?
#
loop_
_entity_poly.entity_id
_entity_poly.type
_entity_poly.pdbx_seq_one_letter_code
_entity_poly.pdbx_strand_id
1 'polypeptide(L)'
;IRDLIDVSVKMVREKAKAGVRAQAEANAEERILDALLPRPQAVRVWGEEPKHSEESNVTREKFRHMLREGKLDEREIELEVNFNVGVDIMAPPGMEEMGAQLKQMFSQLGNQKSQKRKLTVAKARPQLIEDEASKLLNEDDVRAQALEAAEQRGIVFIDEIDKVCQRSDWGGAGVSREGVQRDLLPLVEGSTVSTKHGPVKTDHVLFIASGAFHVAKPSDLIPELQGRFPIRVELNALSVDDFERILAEPQAALTKQYSALLGTEGVQLDFRPDAVRRLAELAFALNERQENIGARRLSTVLERLLDQLSFEAPQSETKTVVIDAAYVDAELGELAGNPDLSRYIL
;
A
#
# COMPACT_ATOMS: atom_id res chain seq x y z
N ILE A 1 -2.66 16.56 -3.27
CA ILE A 1 -3.90 16.34 -4.03
C ILE A 1 -3.68 15.39 -5.20
N ARG A 2 -2.61 15.56 -5.99
CA ARG A 2 -2.31 14.62 -7.09
C ARG A 2 -2.16 13.18 -6.59
N ASP A 3 -1.44 12.98 -5.50
CA ASP A 3 -1.28 11.67 -4.88
C ASP A 3 -2.60 11.13 -4.29
N LEU A 4 -3.45 12.02 -3.74
CA LEU A 4 -4.77 11.65 -3.24
C LEU A 4 -5.61 11.01 -4.34
N ILE A 5 -5.66 11.63 -5.54
CA ILE A 5 -6.42 11.06 -6.65
C ILE A 5 -5.80 9.77 -7.19
N ASP A 6 -4.46 9.65 -7.23
CA ASP A 6 -3.79 8.42 -7.63
C ASP A 6 -4.15 7.25 -6.70
N VAL A 7 -4.16 7.49 -5.39
CA VAL A 7 -4.61 6.51 -4.38
C VAL A 7 -6.09 6.19 -4.57
N SER A 8 -6.94 7.20 -4.79
CA SER A 8 -8.36 7.00 -5.01
C SER A 8 -8.63 6.12 -6.25
N VAL A 9 -7.95 6.39 -7.38
CA VAL A 9 -8.06 5.58 -8.60
C VAL A 9 -7.65 4.13 -8.34
N LYS A 10 -6.54 3.92 -7.61
CA LYS A 10 -6.10 2.58 -7.25
C LYS A 10 -7.14 1.85 -6.39
N MET A 11 -7.66 2.50 -5.35
CA MET A 11 -8.67 1.92 -4.45
C MET A 11 -9.97 1.58 -5.17
N VAL A 12 -10.48 2.49 -6.01
CA VAL A 12 -11.72 2.27 -6.76
C VAL A 12 -11.53 1.15 -7.77
N ARG A 13 -10.38 1.11 -8.46
CA ARG A 13 -10.05 0.03 -9.42
C ARG A 13 -9.98 -1.33 -8.75
N GLU A 14 -9.30 -1.45 -7.60
CA GLU A 14 -9.22 -2.71 -6.85
C GLU A 14 -10.61 -3.16 -6.38
N LYS A 15 -11.43 -2.23 -5.89
CA LYS A 15 -12.81 -2.53 -5.52
C LYS A 15 -13.66 -3.00 -6.69
N ALA A 16 -13.53 -2.34 -7.84
CA ALA A 16 -14.23 -2.71 -9.07
C ALA A 16 -13.77 -4.08 -9.59
N LYS A 17 -12.45 -4.37 -9.56
CA LYS A 17 -11.90 -5.70 -9.90
C LYS A 17 -12.47 -6.79 -8.99
N ALA A 18 -12.54 -6.54 -7.69
CA ALA A 18 -13.14 -7.49 -6.75
C ALA A 18 -14.62 -7.80 -7.11
N GLY A 19 -15.36 -6.79 -7.57
CA GLY A 19 -16.76 -6.95 -7.99
C GLY A 19 -16.95 -7.81 -9.24
N VAL A 20 -15.98 -7.78 -10.17
CA VAL A 20 -16.05 -8.54 -11.43
C VAL A 20 -15.23 -9.84 -11.39
N ARG A 21 -14.60 -10.16 -10.27
CA ARG A 21 -13.65 -11.28 -10.15
C ARG A 21 -14.25 -12.62 -10.57
N ALA A 22 -15.46 -12.94 -10.13
CA ALA A 22 -16.11 -14.20 -10.46
C ALA A 22 -16.32 -14.35 -11.99
N GLN A 23 -16.70 -13.25 -12.66
CA GLN A 23 -16.85 -13.23 -14.11
C GLN A 23 -15.50 -13.33 -14.82
N ALA A 24 -14.47 -12.66 -14.30
CA ALA A 24 -13.12 -12.72 -14.83
C ALA A 24 -12.51 -14.13 -14.67
N GLU A 25 -12.76 -14.81 -13.56
CA GLU A 25 -12.36 -16.20 -13.35
C GLU A 25 -13.03 -17.15 -14.37
N ALA A 26 -14.33 -16.98 -14.62
CA ALA A 26 -15.04 -17.76 -15.63
C ALA A 26 -14.48 -17.52 -17.05
N ASN A 27 -14.24 -16.27 -17.42
CA ASN A 27 -13.66 -15.91 -18.71
C ASN A 27 -12.22 -16.44 -18.87
N ALA A 28 -11.40 -16.34 -17.82
CA ALA A 28 -10.04 -16.88 -17.80
C ALA A 28 -10.03 -18.42 -17.97
N GLU A 29 -10.96 -19.12 -17.30
CA GLU A 29 -11.15 -20.56 -17.44
C GLU A 29 -11.47 -20.94 -18.90
N GLU A 30 -12.37 -20.20 -19.54
CA GLU A 30 -12.70 -20.43 -20.96
C GLU A 30 -11.48 -20.19 -21.89
N ARG A 31 -10.67 -19.15 -21.64
CA ARG A 31 -9.44 -18.90 -22.43
C ARG A 31 -8.39 -20.01 -22.25
N ILE A 32 -8.25 -20.54 -21.03
CA ILE A 32 -7.35 -21.67 -20.79
C ILE A 32 -7.86 -22.91 -21.54
N LEU A 33 -9.16 -23.16 -21.50
CA LEU A 33 -9.77 -24.28 -22.23
C LEU A 33 -9.61 -24.12 -23.75
N ASP A 34 -9.75 -22.91 -24.30
CA ASP A 34 -9.53 -22.65 -25.73
C ASP A 34 -8.06 -22.83 -26.14
N ALA A 35 -7.10 -22.54 -25.23
CA ALA A 35 -5.68 -22.81 -25.48
C ALA A 35 -5.33 -24.32 -25.40
N LEU A 36 -5.99 -25.07 -24.51
CA LEU A 36 -5.80 -26.52 -24.37
C LEU A 36 -6.49 -27.35 -25.44
N LEU A 37 -7.66 -26.86 -25.91
CA LEU A 37 -8.53 -27.49 -26.89
C LEU A 37 -8.85 -26.49 -28.00
N PRO A 38 -7.92 -26.26 -28.96
CA PRO A 38 -8.19 -25.33 -30.06
C PRO A 38 -9.46 -25.76 -30.80
N ARG A 39 -10.39 -24.83 -30.95
CA ARG A 39 -11.59 -25.09 -31.71
C ARG A 39 -11.17 -25.40 -33.14
N PRO A 40 -11.65 -26.49 -33.75
CA PRO A 40 -11.40 -26.75 -35.16
C PRO A 40 -11.92 -25.53 -35.96
N GLN A 41 -11.06 -24.93 -36.77
CA GLN A 41 -11.49 -23.88 -37.67
C GLN A 41 -12.58 -24.48 -38.58
N ALA A 42 -13.81 -24.03 -38.39
CA ALA A 42 -14.91 -24.44 -39.28
C ALA A 42 -14.56 -23.94 -40.68
N VAL A 43 -14.13 -24.86 -41.52
CA VAL A 43 -14.06 -24.61 -42.96
C VAL A 43 -15.50 -24.28 -43.40
N ARG A 44 -15.76 -23.02 -43.72
CA ARG A 44 -17.06 -22.60 -44.26
C ARG A 44 -17.29 -23.28 -45.58
N VAL A 45 -17.89 -24.46 -45.55
CA VAL A 45 -18.50 -25.06 -46.73
C VAL A 45 -19.87 -24.43 -46.88
N TRP A 46 -20.08 -23.77 -47.98
CA TRP A 46 -21.31 -23.07 -48.29
C TRP A 46 -22.48 -24.09 -48.28
N GLY A 47 -23.39 -23.95 -47.30
CA GLY A 47 -24.66 -24.70 -47.26
C GLY A 47 -24.85 -25.66 -46.08
N GLU A 48 -23.91 -25.85 -45.20
CA GLU A 48 -24.11 -26.68 -43.99
C GLU A 48 -24.03 -25.84 -42.71
N GLU A 49 -25.03 -25.94 -41.83
CA GLU A 49 -24.97 -25.43 -40.47
C GLU A 49 -23.84 -26.14 -39.71
N PRO A 50 -23.03 -25.40 -38.95
CA PRO A 50 -21.92 -26.02 -38.18
C PRO A 50 -22.51 -26.97 -37.14
N LYS A 51 -22.41 -28.27 -37.36
CA LYS A 51 -22.70 -29.29 -36.34
C LYS A 51 -21.67 -29.11 -35.21
N HIS A 52 -22.04 -28.43 -34.16
CA HIS A 52 -21.34 -28.55 -32.89
C HIS A 52 -21.47 -29.99 -32.42
N SER A 53 -20.39 -30.77 -32.56
CA SER A 53 -20.39 -32.17 -32.14
C SER A 53 -20.56 -32.23 -30.63
N GLU A 54 -21.57 -32.96 -30.15
CA GLU A 54 -21.82 -33.18 -28.70
C GLU A 54 -20.56 -33.73 -27.98
N GLU A 55 -19.73 -34.48 -28.71
CA GLU A 55 -18.45 -35.01 -28.23
C GLU A 55 -17.42 -33.92 -27.84
N SER A 56 -17.42 -32.77 -28.53
CA SER A 56 -16.50 -31.68 -28.19
C SER A 56 -16.90 -30.98 -26.88
N ASN A 57 -18.20 -30.90 -26.62
CA ASN A 57 -18.71 -30.32 -25.36
C ASN A 57 -18.41 -31.22 -24.15
N VAL A 58 -18.58 -32.53 -24.29
CA VAL A 58 -18.26 -33.50 -23.22
C VAL A 58 -16.76 -33.49 -22.86
N THR A 59 -15.90 -33.38 -23.88
CA THR A 59 -14.46 -33.28 -23.67
C THR A 59 -14.10 -31.97 -22.96
N ARG A 60 -14.70 -30.85 -23.36
CA ARG A 60 -14.48 -29.54 -22.75
C ARG A 60 -14.89 -29.50 -21.27
N GLU A 61 -16.04 -30.12 -20.93
CA GLU A 61 -16.50 -30.28 -19.54
C GLU A 61 -15.54 -31.12 -18.68
N LYS A 62 -14.99 -32.20 -19.24
CA LYS A 62 -13.97 -33.01 -18.55
C LYS A 62 -12.70 -32.18 -18.27
N PHE A 63 -12.23 -31.41 -19.24
CA PHE A 63 -11.06 -30.57 -19.05
C PHE A 63 -11.33 -29.44 -18.04
N ARG A 64 -12.54 -28.87 -18.04
CA ARG A 64 -12.96 -27.89 -17.03
C ARG A 64 -12.89 -28.47 -15.61
N HIS A 65 -13.38 -29.68 -15.41
CA HIS A 65 -13.32 -30.37 -14.14
C HIS A 65 -11.86 -30.63 -13.71
N MET A 66 -11.03 -31.14 -14.61
CA MET A 66 -9.59 -31.37 -14.36
C MET A 66 -8.83 -30.08 -14.04
N LEU A 67 -9.20 -28.95 -14.68
CA LEU A 67 -8.61 -27.63 -14.42
C LEU A 67 -8.96 -27.13 -13.01
N ARG A 68 -10.23 -27.34 -12.58
CA ARG A 68 -10.67 -26.99 -11.21
C ARG A 68 -10.04 -27.86 -10.13
N GLU A 69 -9.73 -29.11 -10.44
CA GLU A 69 -9.03 -30.04 -9.56
C GLU A 69 -7.50 -29.84 -9.53
N GLY A 70 -6.96 -28.89 -10.33
CA GLY A 70 -5.52 -28.63 -10.41
C GLY A 70 -4.70 -29.69 -11.18
N LYS A 71 -5.35 -30.68 -11.81
CA LYS A 71 -4.66 -31.77 -12.55
C LYS A 71 -3.94 -31.30 -13.82
N LEU A 72 -4.22 -30.07 -14.27
CA LEU A 72 -3.64 -29.49 -15.47
C LEU A 72 -2.62 -28.37 -15.16
N ASP A 73 -2.30 -28.12 -13.92
CA ASP A 73 -1.50 -26.97 -13.47
C ASP A 73 -0.07 -26.96 -14.05
N GLU A 74 0.54 -28.12 -14.26
CA GLU A 74 1.88 -28.26 -14.86
C GLU A 74 1.87 -28.22 -16.38
N ARG A 75 0.69 -28.29 -17.02
CA ARG A 75 0.59 -28.32 -18.47
C ARG A 75 0.93 -26.96 -19.07
N GLU A 76 1.79 -26.97 -20.09
CA GLU A 76 2.15 -25.76 -20.83
C GLU A 76 1.05 -25.37 -21.82
N ILE A 77 0.72 -24.09 -21.85
CA ILE A 77 -0.18 -23.49 -22.82
C ILE A 77 0.51 -22.31 -23.51
N GLU A 78 0.21 -22.12 -24.78
CA GLU A 78 0.62 -20.91 -25.52
C GLU A 78 -0.45 -19.84 -25.37
N LEU A 79 -0.08 -18.73 -24.75
CA LEU A 79 -0.96 -17.59 -24.56
C LEU A 79 -0.41 -16.37 -25.28
N GLU A 80 -1.31 -15.67 -25.96
CA GLU A 80 -1.05 -14.32 -26.40
C GLU A 80 -1.25 -13.39 -25.19
N VAL A 81 -0.15 -12.98 -24.56
CA VAL A 81 -0.17 -12.02 -23.46
C VAL A 81 0.12 -10.65 -24.05
N ASN A 82 -0.85 -9.76 -23.93
CA ASN A 82 -0.64 -8.36 -24.23
C ASN A 82 0.19 -7.77 -23.08
N PHE A 83 1.50 -7.65 -23.27
CA PHE A 83 2.28 -6.81 -22.40
C PHE A 83 1.96 -5.35 -22.73
N ASN A 84 1.14 -4.72 -21.90
CA ASN A 84 1.30 -3.30 -21.69
C ASN A 84 2.69 -3.11 -21.06
N VAL A 85 3.73 -3.07 -21.86
CA VAL A 85 5.00 -2.48 -21.45
C VAL A 85 4.64 -1.01 -21.26
N GLY A 86 4.18 -0.67 -20.08
CA GLY A 86 4.13 0.71 -19.66
C GLY A 86 5.58 1.19 -19.67
N VAL A 87 6.04 1.69 -20.80
CA VAL A 87 7.21 2.54 -20.83
C VAL A 87 6.76 3.76 -20.05
N ASP A 88 7.02 3.75 -18.76
CA ASP A 88 6.91 4.94 -17.93
C ASP A 88 8.01 5.88 -18.40
N ILE A 89 7.68 6.66 -19.43
CA ILE A 89 8.50 7.77 -19.85
C ILE A 89 8.35 8.79 -18.73
N MET A 90 9.25 8.75 -17.76
CA MET A 90 9.36 9.79 -16.75
C MET A 90 9.76 11.08 -17.48
N ALA A 91 8.75 11.87 -17.83
CA ALA A 91 8.99 13.22 -18.30
C ALA A 91 9.48 14.07 -17.11
N PRO A 92 10.50 14.90 -17.29
CA PRO A 92 10.92 15.84 -16.26
C PRO A 92 9.75 16.75 -15.83
N PRO A 93 9.75 17.26 -14.59
CA PRO A 93 8.73 18.19 -14.13
C PRO A 93 8.57 19.37 -15.08
N GLY A 94 7.35 19.60 -15.59
CA GLY A 94 7.03 20.64 -16.57
C GLY A 94 6.91 20.19 -18.03
N MET A 95 7.17 18.92 -18.35
CA MET A 95 7.02 18.36 -19.71
C MET A 95 5.98 17.22 -19.76
N GLU A 96 5.05 17.21 -18.82
CA GLU A 96 4.04 16.15 -18.64
C GLU A 96 3.13 15.98 -19.87
N GLU A 97 2.77 17.11 -20.55
CA GLU A 97 1.96 17.07 -21.76
C GLU A 97 2.70 16.46 -22.95
N MET A 98 4.02 16.72 -23.06
CA MET A 98 4.83 16.13 -24.13
C MET A 98 5.09 14.64 -23.88
N GLY A 99 5.20 14.22 -22.62
CA GLY A 99 5.25 12.81 -22.23
C GLY A 99 3.95 12.08 -22.59
N ALA A 100 2.80 12.70 -22.35
CA ALA A 100 1.49 12.15 -22.71
C ALA A 100 1.32 12.04 -24.24
N GLN A 101 1.72 13.04 -25.01
CA GLN A 101 1.68 13.01 -26.49
C GLN A 101 2.61 11.96 -27.07
N LEU A 102 3.84 11.80 -26.52
CA LEU A 102 4.75 10.73 -26.90
C LEU A 102 4.15 9.34 -26.57
N LYS A 103 3.56 9.17 -25.39
CA LYS A 103 2.89 7.92 -25.01
C LYS A 103 1.73 7.59 -25.93
N GLN A 104 0.95 8.59 -26.35
CA GLN A 104 -0.16 8.41 -27.30
C GLN A 104 0.37 8.11 -28.73
N MET A 105 1.46 8.73 -29.15
CA MET A 105 2.10 8.46 -30.43
C MET A 105 2.76 7.08 -30.47
N PHE A 106 3.41 6.64 -29.39
CA PHE A 106 3.93 5.28 -29.24
C PHE A 106 2.82 4.23 -29.15
N SER A 107 1.66 4.54 -28.54
CA SER A 107 0.50 3.63 -28.53
C SER A 107 -0.15 3.49 -29.91
N GLN A 108 -0.06 4.50 -30.75
CA GLN A 108 -0.57 4.45 -32.14
C GLN A 108 0.43 3.80 -33.12
N LEU A 109 1.75 3.94 -32.90
CA LEU A 109 2.78 3.27 -33.71
C LEU A 109 3.14 1.86 -33.22
N GLY A 110 2.90 1.57 -31.95
CA GLY A 110 3.11 0.26 -31.36
C GLY A 110 1.96 -0.66 -31.74
N ASN A 111 2.04 -1.26 -32.94
CA ASN A 111 1.35 -2.51 -33.22
C ASN A 111 1.57 -3.39 -31.97
N GLN A 112 0.47 -3.73 -31.28
CA GLN A 112 0.47 -4.68 -30.16
C GLN A 112 1.14 -5.97 -30.64
N LYS A 113 2.45 -6.08 -30.46
CA LYS A 113 3.13 -7.36 -30.62
C LYS A 113 2.68 -8.21 -29.46
N SER A 114 1.55 -8.88 -29.63
CA SER A 114 1.20 -10.01 -28.78
C SER A 114 2.34 -11.01 -28.90
N GLN A 115 3.11 -11.20 -27.86
CA GLN A 115 4.13 -12.24 -27.82
C GLN A 115 3.46 -13.52 -27.31
N LYS A 116 3.51 -14.55 -28.15
CA LYS A 116 3.14 -15.91 -27.72
C LYS A 116 4.20 -16.38 -26.72
N ARG A 117 3.76 -16.63 -25.50
CA ARG A 117 4.60 -17.24 -24.45
C ARG A 117 4.04 -18.58 -24.04
N LYS A 118 4.95 -19.53 -23.81
CA LYS A 118 4.63 -20.80 -23.18
C LYS A 118 4.70 -20.61 -21.67
N LEU A 119 3.60 -20.82 -20.99
CA LEU A 119 3.48 -20.76 -19.55
C LEU A 119 2.73 -21.99 -19.05
N THR A 120 3.06 -22.45 -17.84
CA THR A 120 2.23 -23.46 -17.18
C THR A 120 0.88 -22.87 -16.79
N VAL A 121 -0.17 -23.68 -16.78
CA VAL A 121 -1.53 -23.27 -16.42
C VAL A 121 -1.55 -22.61 -15.06
N ALA A 122 -0.80 -23.13 -14.07
CA ALA A 122 -0.70 -22.53 -12.74
C ALA A 122 -0.20 -21.08 -12.77
N LYS A 123 0.78 -20.76 -13.62
CA LYS A 123 1.33 -19.40 -13.77
C LYS A 123 0.46 -18.49 -14.67
N ALA A 124 -0.21 -19.08 -15.63
CA ALA A 124 -1.05 -18.38 -16.59
C ALA A 124 -2.39 -17.96 -15.98
N ARG A 125 -2.99 -18.78 -15.12
CA ARG A 125 -4.32 -18.56 -14.54
C ARG A 125 -4.44 -17.21 -13.81
N PRO A 126 -3.58 -16.84 -12.85
CA PRO A 126 -3.71 -15.54 -12.17
C PRO A 126 -3.52 -14.36 -13.14
N GLN A 127 -2.65 -14.47 -14.13
CA GLN A 127 -2.43 -13.42 -15.14
C GLN A 127 -3.66 -13.23 -16.05
N LEU A 128 -4.29 -14.33 -16.45
CA LEU A 128 -5.50 -14.29 -17.25
C LEU A 128 -6.69 -13.72 -16.49
N ILE A 129 -6.84 -14.07 -15.21
CA ILE A 129 -7.90 -13.49 -14.35
C ILE A 129 -7.73 -11.98 -14.26
N GLU A 130 -6.50 -11.50 -14.05
CA GLU A 130 -6.20 -10.07 -13.98
C GLU A 130 -6.45 -9.35 -15.32
N ASP A 131 -6.07 -9.97 -16.44
CA ASP A 131 -6.32 -9.47 -17.79
C ASP A 131 -7.82 -9.37 -18.07
N GLU A 132 -8.59 -10.43 -17.77
CA GLU A 132 -10.04 -10.45 -17.97
C GLU A 132 -10.76 -9.47 -17.02
N ALA A 133 -10.33 -9.38 -15.76
CA ALA A 133 -10.87 -8.39 -14.82
C ALA A 133 -10.66 -6.96 -15.37
N SER A 134 -9.47 -6.68 -15.88
CA SER A 134 -9.15 -5.37 -16.46
C SER A 134 -9.99 -5.04 -17.71
N LYS A 135 -10.32 -6.04 -18.55
CA LYS A 135 -11.18 -5.86 -19.71
C LYS A 135 -12.65 -5.63 -19.37
N LEU A 136 -13.10 -6.17 -18.23
CA LEU A 136 -14.47 -5.99 -17.75
C LEU A 136 -14.71 -4.62 -17.12
N LEU A 137 -13.64 -3.89 -16.79
CA LEU A 137 -13.73 -2.56 -16.20
C LEU A 137 -13.89 -1.48 -17.26
N ASN A 138 -14.78 -0.54 -16.99
CA ASN A 138 -14.83 0.72 -17.72
C ASN A 138 -13.89 1.73 -17.01
N GLU A 139 -12.78 2.07 -17.65
CA GLU A 139 -11.78 2.99 -17.08
C GLU A 139 -12.33 4.41 -16.87
N ASP A 140 -13.30 4.85 -17.68
CA ASP A 140 -13.93 6.16 -17.51
C ASP A 140 -14.83 6.18 -16.27
N ASP A 141 -15.56 5.10 -16.00
CA ASP A 141 -16.38 4.96 -14.79
C ASP A 141 -15.50 4.88 -13.54
N VAL A 142 -14.40 4.13 -13.61
CA VAL A 142 -13.41 4.06 -12.50
C VAL A 142 -12.85 5.44 -12.22
N ARG A 143 -12.49 6.21 -13.26
CA ARG A 143 -11.98 7.58 -13.12
C ARG A 143 -13.01 8.51 -12.50
N ALA A 144 -14.24 8.49 -13.01
CA ALA A 144 -15.32 9.34 -12.48
C ALA A 144 -15.62 9.06 -11.00
N GLN A 145 -15.74 7.78 -10.64
CA GLN A 145 -15.95 7.38 -9.25
C GLN A 145 -14.76 7.71 -8.35
N ALA A 146 -13.53 7.64 -8.85
CA ALA A 146 -12.34 7.99 -8.11
C ALA A 146 -12.24 9.50 -7.85
N LEU A 147 -12.59 10.34 -8.85
CA LEU A 147 -12.67 11.79 -8.68
C LEU A 147 -13.71 12.15 -7.61
N GLU A 148 -14.91 11.60 -7.71
CA GLU A 148 -15.98 11.81 -6.73
C GLU A 148 -15.55 11.34 -5.32
N ALA A 149 -14.90 10.17 -5.22
CA ALA A 149 -14.42 9.66 -3.95
C ALA A 149 -13.35 10.56 -3.31
N ALA A 150 -12.40 11.07 -4.11
CA ALA A 150 -11.38 12.00 -3.65
C ALA A 150 -11.97 13.34 -3.20
N GLU A 151 -12.90 13.89 -3.97
CA GLU A 151 -13.55 15.18 -3.67
C GLU A 151 -14.47 15.12 -2.44
N GLN A 152 -15.29 14.05 -2.31
CA GLN A 152 -16.34 13.98 -1.29
C GLN A 152 -15.94 13.23 -0.02
N ARG A 153 -14.87 12.40 -0.07
CA ARG A 153 -14.46 11.53 1.02
C ARG A 153 -12.94 11.56 1.25
N GLY A 154 -12.23 12.46 0.56
CA GLY A 154 -10.78 12.59 0.68
C GLY A 154 -10.39 13.13 2.06
N ILE A 155 -9.32 12.56 2.63
CA ILE A 155 -8.68 13.03 3.86
C ILE A 155 -7.21 13.27 3.53
N VAL A 156 -6.73 14.46 3.88
CA VAL A 156 -5.33 14.87 3.68
C VAL A 156 -4.71 15.20 5.03
N PHE A 157 -3.63 14.53 5.37
CA PHE A 157 -2.82 14.84 6.55
C PHE A 157 -1.68 15.79 6.16
N ILE A 158 -1.51 16.85 6.97
CA ILE A 158 -0.39 17.78 6.88
C ILE A 158 0.39 17.64 8.18
N ASP A 159 1.49 16.90 8.12
CA ASP A 159 2.33 16.67 9.30
C ASP A 159 3.34 17.81 9.50
N GLU A 160 3.79 17.99 10.74
CA GLU A 160 4.77 18.99 11.15
C GLU A 160 4.41 20.44 10.76
N ILE A 161 3.14 20.83 10.83
CA ILE A 161 2.71 22.18 10.47
C ILE A 161 3.34 23.26 11.35
N ASP A 162 3.81 22.92 12.55
CA ASP A 162 4.57 23.82 13.44
C ASP A 162 5.88 24.29 12.83
N LYS A 163 6.48 23.55 11.88
CA LYS A 163 7.72 23.94 11.19
C LYS A 163 7.52 25.15 10.28
N VAL A 164 6.33 25.37 9.77
CA VAL A 164 5.99 26.56 8.96
C VAL A 164 5.53 27.74 9.79
N CYS A 165 5.30 27.55 11.11
CA CYS A 165 4.92 28.60 12.06
C CYS A 165 6.10 29.41 12.58
N GLN A 166 7.32 28.84 12.60
CA GLN A 166 8.48 29.47 13.21
C GLN A 166 8.90 30.75 12.45
N ARG A 167 9.02 31.88 13.15
CA ARG A 167 9.62 33.08 12.60
C ARG A 167 11.09 32.84 12.29
N SER A 168 11.53 33.17 11.08
CA SER A 168 12.95 33.14 10.75
C SER A 168 13.62 34.38 11.34
N ASP A 169 14.29 34.25 12.49
CA ASP A 169 15.10 35.32 13.09
C ASP A 169 16.41 35.58 12.32
N TRP A 170 16.69 34.79 11.30
CA TRP A 170 17.88 34.95 10.48
C TRP A 170 17.50 35.28 9.03
N GLY A 171 17.84 36.49 8.60
CA GLY A 171 17.62 37.03 7.27
C GLY A 171 18.47 36.35 6.19
N GLY A 172 18.29 35.07 5.97
CA GLY A 172 18.86 34.33 4.84
C GLY A 172 17.83 34.21 3.70
N ALA A 173 18.29 34.10 2.46
CA ALA A 173 17.50 33.93 1.24
C ALA A 173 16.84 32.52 1.18
N GLY A 174 16.11 32.13 2.22
CA GLY A 174 15.32 30.90 2.28
C GLY A 174 13.87 31.15 1.89
N VAL A 175 13.18 30.09 1.47
CA VAL A 175 11.74 30.13 1.21
C VAL A 175 11.04 30.68 2.45
N SER A 176 10.26 31.75 2.29
CA SER A 176 9.50 32.35 3.37
C SER A 176 8.51 31.31 3.92
N ARG A 177 8.62 30.96 5.20
CA ARG A 177 7.69 30.04 5.87
C ARG A 177 6.26 30.52 5.81
N GLU A 178 6.06 31.84 5.87
CA GLU A 178 4.76 32.47 5.64
C GLU A 178 4.27 32.27 4.20
N GLY A 179 5.19 32.23 3.20
CA GLY A 179 4.87 31.89 1.82
C GLY A 179 4.29 30.48 1.70
N VAL A 180 4.88 29.51 2.38
CA VAL A 180 4.36 28.11 2.40
C VAL A 180 2.96 28.06 3.00
N GLN A 181 2.69 28.79 4.09
CA GLN A 181 1.35 28.86 4.66
C GLN A 181 0.34 29.47 3.68
N ARG A 182 0.73 30.52 2.95
CA ARG A 182 -0.11 31.15 1.91
C ARG A 182 -0.35 30.22 0.71
N ASP A 183 0.62 29.37 0.36
CA ASP A 183 0.46 28.38 -0.71
C ASP A 183 -0.49 27.24 -0.33
N LEU A 184 -0.61 26.90 0.97
CA LEU A 184 -1.55 25.91 1.48
C LEU A 184 -2.99 26.47 1.53
N LEU A 185 -3.15 27.77 1.69
CA LEU A 185 -4.45 28.40 1.93
C LEU A 185 -5.48 28.10 0.84
N PRO A 186 -5.18 28.24 -0.48
CA PRO A 186 -6.15 27.93 -1.53
C PRO A 186 -6.63 26.47 -1.49
N LEU A 187 -5.76 25.53 -1.10
CA LEU A 187 -6.14 24.11 -1.00
C LEU A 187 -7.15 23.87 0.13
N VAL A 188 -6.95 24.55 1.27
CA VAL A 188 -7.80 24.38 2.47
C VAL A 188 -9.09 25.21 2.35
N GLU A 189 -9.06 26.32 1.61
CA GLU A 189 -10.23 27.15 1.33
C GLU A 189 -11.18 26.57 0.27
N GLY A 190 -10.66 25.70 -0.57
CA GLY A 190 -11.36 25.15 -1.72
C GLY A 190 -10.81 25.73 -3.03
N SER A 191 -10.25 24.85 -3.83
CA SER A 191 -9.71 25.18 -5.16
C SER A 191 -9.83 23.99 -6.09
N THR A 192 -9.66 24.27 -7.39
CA THR A 192 -9.62 23.21 -8.40
C THR A 192 -8.17 22.93 -8.79
N VAL A 193 -7.71 21.73 -8.53
CA VAL A 193 -6.35 21.26 -8.86
C VAL A 193 -6.38 20.41 -10.12
N SER A 194 -5.61 20.80 -11.14
CA SER A 194 -5.47 20.00 -12.35
C SER A 194 -4.60 18.78 -12.10
N THR A 195 -5.09 17.60 -12.50
CA THR A 195 -4.38 16.33 -12.40
C THR A 195 -4.44 15.57 -13.73
N LYS A 196 -3.61 14.52 -13.86
CA LYS A 196 -3.66 13.63 -15.04
C LYS A 196 -4.98 12.86 -15.20
N HIS A 197 -5.79 12.79 -14.14
CA HIS A 197 -7.11 12.14 -14.12
C HIS A 197 -8.25 13.14 -14.34
N GLY A 198 -7.97 14.42 -14.42
CA GLY A 198 -8.94 15.50 -14.55
C GLY A 198 -8.81 16.52 -13.40
N PRO A 199 -9.64 17.57 -13.41
CA PRO A 199 -9.69 18.57 -12.35
C PRO A 199 -10.31 17.97 -11.08
N VAL A 200 -9.74 18.29 -9.91
CA VAL A 200 -10.17 17.83 -8.58
C VAL A 200 -10.49 19.07 -7.74
N LYS A 201 -11.69 19.13 -7.18
CA LYS A 201 -12.11 20.18 -6.24
C LYS A 201 -11.77 19.78 -4.81
N THR A 202 -11.26 20.73 -4.02
CA THR A 202 -10.84 20.46 -2.64
C THR A 202 -11.85 20.93 -1.59
N ASP A 203 -13.00 21.46 -2.01
CA ASP A 203 -14.01 22.09 -1.14
C ASP A 203 -14.51 21.16 -0.03
N HIS A 204 -14.64 19.87 -0.28
CA HIS A 204 -15.13 18.87 0.66
C HIS A 204 -14.05 17.91 1.17
N VAL A 205 -12.78 18.16 0.85
CA VAL A 205 -11.65 17.37 1.37
C VAL A 205 -11.41 17.74 2.82
N LEU A 206 -11.31 16.75 3.71
CA LEU A 206 -10.94 16.95 5.10
C LEU A 206 -9.43 17.12 5.24
N PHE A 207 -8.99 18.24 5.76
CA PHE A 207 -7.58 18.49 6.09
C PHE A 207 -7.36 18.32 7.60
N ILE A 208 -6.40 17.51 7.97
CA ILE A 208 -5.97 17.28 9.35
C ILE A 208 -4.51 17.68 9.45
N ALA A 209 -4.24 18.75 10.19
CA ALA A 209 -2.88 19.21 10.44
C ALA A 209 -2.39 18.75 11.81
N SER A 210 -1.17 18.23 11.87
CA SER A 210 -0.50 17.81 13.11
C SER A 210 0.83 18.55 13.30
N GLY A 211 1.24 18.74 14.54
CA GLY A 211 2.53 19.34 14.89
C GLY A 211 2.78 19.24 16.38
N ALA A 212 4.06 19.19 16.74
CA ALA A 212 4.48 19.08 18.14
C ALA A 212 4.37 20.40 18.90
N PHE A 213 4.43 21.55 18.23
CA PHE A 213 4.31 22.91 18.78
C PHE A 213 5.19 23.17 20.02
N HIS A 214 6.39 22.58 20.10
CA HIS A 214 7.31 22.79 21.22
C HIS A 214 7.87 24.24 21.26
N VAL A 215 8.16 24.80 20.10
CA VAL A 215 8.76 26.14 19.95
C VAL A 215 7.73 27.16 19.45
N ALA A 216 6.89 26.76 18.52
CA ALA A 216 5.81 27.57 17.97
C ALA A 216 4.48 27.23 18.67
N LYS A 217 3.50 28.10 18.53
CA LYS A 217 2.12 27.87 19.00
C LYS A 217 1.16 27.83 17.81
N PRO A 218 0.00 27.16 17.92
CA PRO A 218 -1.03 27.23 16.87
C PRO A 218 -1.47 28.65 16.51
N SER A 219 -1.32 29.60 17.45
CA SER A 219 -1.56 31.04 17.22
C SER A 219 -0.51 31.74 16.35
N ASP A 220 0.61 31.08 16.04
CA ASP A 220 1.66 31.62 15.18
C ASP A 220 1.41 31.30 13.71
N LEU A 221 0.39 30.49 13.39
CA LEU A 221 -0.16 30.38 12.04
C LEU A 221 -0.75 31.71 11.59
N ILE A 222 -0.73 31.98 10.27
CA ILE A 222 -1.42 33.16 9.74
C ILE A 222 -2.93 33.10 10.09
N PRO A 223 -3.57 34.25 10.35
CA PRO A 223 -4.96 34.29 10.80
C PRO A 223 -5.94 33.55 9.90
N GLU A 224 -5.70 33.57 8.60
CA GLU A 224 -6.51 32.89 7.60
C GLU A 224 -6.49 31.37 7.79
N LEU A 225 -5.30 30.77 8.00
CA LEU A 225 -5.18 29.34 8.29
C LEU A 225 -5.77 28.96 9.64
N GLN A 226 -5.62 29.81 10.66
CA GLN A 226 -6.24 29.55 11.96
C GLN A 226 -7.79 29.44 11.83
N GLY A 227 -8.39 30.25 10.97
CA GLY A 227 -9.82 30.20 10.68
C GLY A 227 -10.25 28.94 9.93
N ARG A 228 -9.32 28.29 9.19
CA ARG A 228 -9.57 27.04 8.44
C ARG A 228 -9.27 25.77 9.23
N PHE A 229 -8.53 25.88 10.34
CA PHE A 229 -8.32 24.82 11.32
C PHE A 229 -8.95 25.18 12.67
N PRO A 230 -10.30 25.34 12.75
CA PRO A 230 -10.96 25.82 13.96
C PRO A 230 -11.01 24.76 15.06
N ILE A 231 -11.00 23.48 14.70
CA ILE A 231 -11.05 22.37 15.66
C ILE A 231 -9.63 22.04 16.08
N ARG A 232 -9.37 22.13 17.37
CA ARG A 232 -8.06 21.81 17.95
C ARG A 232 -8.22 20.66 18.94
N VAL A 233 -7.35 19.67 18.81
CA VAL A 233 -7.29 18.50 19.69
C VAL A 233 -5.88 18.39 20.21
N GLU A 234 -5.72 18.29 21.52
CA GLU A 234 -4.45 18.01 22.17
C GLU A 234 -4.39 16.53 22.50
N LEU A 235 -3.30 15.86 22.08
CA LEU A 235 -3.06 14.46 22.39
C LEU A 235 -2.25 14.36 23.68
N ASN A 236 -2.71 13.51 24.60
CA ASN A 236 -2.00 13.20 25.83
C ASN A 236 -0.79 12.29 25.55
N ALA A 237 0.20 12.35 26.45
CA ALA A 237 1.27 11.37 26.45
C ALA A 237 0.71 9.96 26.68
N LEU A 238 1.33 8.96 26.04
CA LEU A 238 0.91 7.57 26.16
C LEU A 238 1.27 7.04 27.56
N SER A 239 0.36 6.33 28.19
CA SER A 239 0.56 5.59 29.43
C SER A 239 1.17 4.20 29.14
N VAL A 240 1.62 3.50 30.21
CA VAL A 240 2.07 2.11 30.10
C VAL A 240 0.99 1.21 29.53
N ASP A 241 -0.27 1.41 29.93
CA ASP A 241 -1.40 0.62 29.45
C ASP A 241 -1.67 0.88 27.95
N ASP A 242 -1.47 2.12 27.48
CA ASP A 242 -1.58 2.44 26.04
C ASP A 242 -0.47 1.75 25.25
N PHE A 243 0.76 1.74 25.74
CA PHE A 243 1.86 1.01 25.11
C PHE A 243 1.60 -0.49 25.03
N GLU A 244 1.07 -1.10 26.09
CA GLU A 244 0.70 -2.51 26.12
C GLU A 244 -0.37 -2.82 25.06
N ARG A 245 -1.40 -1.98 24.97
CA ARG A 245 -2.47 -2.10 23.97
C ARG A 245 -1.93 -1.96 22.54
N ILE A 246 -1.03 -1.00 22.30
CA ILE A 246 -0.41 -0.79 20.98
C ILE A 246 0.42 -2.01 20.56
N LEU A 247 1.06 -2.71 21.51
CA LEU A 247 1.84 -3.92 21.24
C LEU A 247 0.98 -5.15 20.95
N ALA A 248 -0.27 -5.20 21.43
CA ALA A 248 -1.09 -6.42 21.39
C ALA A 248 -2.33 -6.33 20.48
N GLU A 249 -3.11 -5.23 20.57
CA GLU A 249 -4.44 -5.15 19.97
C GLU A 249 -4.47 -5.00 18.43
N PRO A 250 -3.69 -4.08 17.80
CA PRO A 250 -3.79 -3.83 16.37
C PRO A 250 -3.56 -5.09 15.53
N GLN A 251 -4.19 -5.15 14.36
CA GLN A 251 -3.92 -6.24 13.41
C GLN A 251 -2.45 -6.30 13.00
N ALA A 252 -1.85 -5.14 12.81
CA ALA A 252 -0.43 -4.97 12.50
C ALA A 252 0.36 -4.55 13.76
N ALA A 253 0.08 -5.13 14.95
CA ALA A 253 0.88 -4.91 16.13
C ALA A 253 2.33 -5.34 15.90
N LEU A 254 3.30 -4.61 16.46
CA LEU A 254 4.72 -4.88 16.26
C LEU A 254 5.10 -6.31 16.64
N THR A 255 4.56 -6.85 17.73
CA THR A 255 4.76 -8.25 18.13
C THR A 255 4.37 -9.24 17.04
N LYS A 256 3.24 -8.99 16.36
CA LYS A 256 2.77 -9.83 15.25
C LYS A 256 3.64 -9.66 13.99
N GLN A 257 4.09 -8.43 13.72
CA GLN A 257 4.98 -8.16 12.58
C GLN A 257 6.30 -8.90 12.73
N TYR A 258 6.95 -8.80 13.90
CA TYR A 258 8.21 -9.51 14.15
C TYR A 258 8.04 -11.02 14.20
N SER A 259 6.92 -11.52 14.76
CA SER A 259 6.61 -12.97 14.70
C SER A 259 6.47 -13.46 13.27
N ALA A 260 5.81 -12.70 12.39
CA ALA A 260 5.69 -13.04 10.98
C ALA A 260 7.03 -12.97 10.25
N LEU A 261 7.84 -11.94 10.54
CA LEU A 261 9.15 -11.73 9.92
C LEU A 261 10.10 -12.89 10.26
N LEU A 262 10.29 -13.23 11.55
CA LEU A 262 11.15 -14.32 11.97
C LEU A 262 10.57 -15.69 11.60
N GLY A 263 9.25 -15.78 11.45
CA GLY A 263 8.57 -16.95 10.92
C GLY A 263 9.00 -17.31 9.49
N THR A 264 9.47 -16.36 8.67
CA THR A 264 10.02 -16.62 7.33
C THR A 264 11.34 -17.39 7.38
N GLU A 265 12.11 -17.22 8.45
CA GLU A 265 13.35 -17.96 8.74
C GLU A 265 13.09 -19.24 9.56
N GLY A 266 11.82 -19.59 9.82
CA GLY A 266 11.42 -20.78 10.56
C GLY A 266 11.45 -20.63 12.09
N VAL A 267 11.66 -19.43 12.61
CA VAL A 267 11.65 -19.13 14.04
C VAL A 267 10.28 -18.59 14.46
N GLN A 268 9.61 -19.26 15.39
CA GLN A 268 8.35 -18.83 15.98
C GLN A 268 8.60 -18.08 17.29
N LEU A 269 8.09 -16.84 17.38
CA LEU A 269 8.12 -16.04 18.60
C LEU A 269 6.82 -16.22 19.38
N ASP A 270 6.93 -16.53 20.67
CA ASP A 270 5.82 -16.59 21.62
C ASP A 270 5.97 -15.46 22.65
N PHE A 271 5.35 -14.31 22.37
CA PHE A 271 5.33 -13.18 23.30
C PHE A 271 4.35 -13.44 24.44
N ARG A 272 4.86 -13.59 25.64
CA ARG A 272 4.04 -13.74 26.86
C ARG A 272 3.46 -12.39 27.31
N PRO A 273 2.30 -12.36 27.97
CA PRO A 273 1.67 -11.12 28.44
C PRO A 273 2.57 -10.31 29.39
N ASP A 274 3.37 -10.98 30.22
CA ASP A 274 4.33 -10.36 31.14
C ASP A 274 5.47 -9.67 30.36
N ALA A 275 5.95 -10.24 29.26
CA ALA A 275 6.92 -9.59 28.37
C ALA A 275 6.33 -8.34 27.72
N VAL A 276 5.10 -8.42 27.20
CA VAL A 276 4.44 -7.26 26.58
C VAL A 276 4.29 -6.12 27.58
N ARG A 277 3.90 -6.43 28.82
CA ARG A 277 3.81 -5.46 29.90
C ARG A 277 5.20 -4.88 30.23
N ARG A 278 6.20 -5.71 30.32
CA ARG A 278 7.58 -5.27 30.62
C ARG A 278 8.17 -4.37 29.55
N LEU A 279 7.94 -4.68 28.27
CA LEU A 279 8.31 -3.83 27.14
C LEU A 279 7.61 -2.47 27.18
N ALA A 280 6.32 -2.45 27.53
CA ALA A 280 5.56 -1.22 27.69
C ALA A 280 6.13 -0.32 28.81
N GLU A 281 6.50 -0.91 29.97
CA GLU A 281 7.11 -0.21 31.07
C GLU A 281 8.48 0.38 30.71
N LEU A 282 9.31 -0.39 30.01
CA LEU A 282 10.62 0.08 29.54
C LEU A 282 10.50 1.23 28.54
N ALA A 283 9.60 1.10 27.55
CA ALA A 283 9.37 2.14 26.55
C ALA A 283 8.85 3.44 27.21
N PHE A 284 7.94 3.32 28.16
CA PHE A 284 7.44 4.44 28.94
C PHE A 284 8.57 5.11 29.74
N ALA A 285 9.34 4.34 30.50
CA ALA A 285 10.46 4.86 31.31
C ALA A 285 11.53 5.55 30.45
N LEU A 286 11.80 5.04 29.24
CA LEU A 286 12.72 5.67 28.29
C LEU A 286 12.18 6.99 27.75
N ASN A 287 10.88 7.08 27.43
CA ASN A 287 10.25 8.32 27.02
C ASN A 287 10.21 9.38 28.13
N GLU A 288 10.12 8.97 29.40
CA GLU A 288 10.20 9.88 30.56
C GLU A 288 11.62 10.42 30.79
N ARG A 289 12.65 9.62 30.53
CA ARG A 289 14.06 9.97 30.78
C ARG A 289 14.72 10.68 29.60
N GLN A 290 14.26 10.44 28.41
CA GLN A 290 14.81 10.97 27.18
C GLN A 290 13.77 11.83 26.42
N GLU A 291 14.03 12.12 25.16
CA GLU A 291 13.04 12.75 24.29
C GLU A 291 11.83 11.81 24.10
N ASN A 292 10.64 12.34 24.36
CA ASN A 292 9.41 11.60 24.20
C ASN A 292 9.05 11.48 22.70
N ILE A 293 9.36 10.34 22.12
CA ILE A 293 9.03 10.01 20.71
C ILE A 293 7.76 9.18 20.58
N GLY A 294 6.98 9.07 21.63
CA GLY A 294 5.70 8.35 21.66
C GLY A 294 5.87 6.87 21.34
N ALA A 295 4.93 6.31 20.58
CA ALA A 295 4.91 4.88 20.23
C ALA A 295 6.10 4.44 19.36
N ARG A 296 6.84 5.34 18.70
CA ARG A 296 8.06 5.01 17.94
C ARG A 296 9.11 4.34 18.85
N ARG A 297 9.10 4.65 20.15
CA ARG A 297 9.98 4.00 21.14
C ARG A 297 9.81 2.48 21.17
N LEU A 298 8.60 1.97 20.95
CA LEU A 298 8.34 0.53 20.89
C LEU A 298 9.10 -0.16 19.77
N SER A 299 9.22 0.48 18.61
CA SER A 299 9.99 -0.09 17.49
C SER A 299 11.46 -0.23 17.86
N THR A 300 12.07 0.83 18.41
CA THR A 300 13.49 0.80 18.79
C THR A 300 13.78 -0.21 19.90
N VAL A 301 12.87 -0.32 20.89
CA VAL A 301 13.00 -1.30 21.97
C VAL A 301 12.88 -2.73 21.46
N LEU A 302 11.92 -3.02 20.56
CA LEU A 302 11.75 -4.34 19.96
C LEU A 302 12.88 -4.71 19.00
N GLU A 303 13.33 -3.76 18.17
CA GLU A 303 14.51 -3.97 17.31
C GLU A 303 15.70 -4.41 18.16
N ARG A 304 15.96 -3.73 19.26
CA ARG A 304 17.08 -4.08 20.13
C ARG A 304 16.89 -5.40 20.85
N LEU A 305 15.67 -5.69 21.33
CA LEU A 305 15.34 -6.97 21.97
C LEU A 305 15.63 -8.16 21.04
N LEU A 306 15.34 -8.00 19.76
CA LEU A 306 15.39 -9.07 18.77
C LEU A 306 16.64 -9.04 17.88
N ASP A 307 17.58 -8.10 18.12
CA ASP A 307 18.75 -7.88 17.27
C ASP A 307 19.60 -9.15 17.13
N GLN A 308 20.02 -9.74 18.24
CA GLN A 308 20.83 -10.96 18.25
C GLN A 308 20.04 -12.14 17.69
N LEU A 309 18.77 -12.29 18.08
CA LEU A 309 17.91 -13.37 17.59
C LEU A 309 17.68 -13.28 16.07
N SER A 310 17.49 -12.07 15.55
CA SER A 310 17.31 -11.83 14.11
C SER A 310 18.58 -12.17 13.32
N PHE A 311 19.74 -11.87 13.86
CA PHE A 311 21.03 -12.21 13.25
C PHE A 311 21.28 -13.71 13.22
N GLU A 312 20.93 -14.43 14.27
CA GLU A 312 21.15 -15.86 14.41
C GLU A 312 20.04 -16.70 13.74
N ALA A 313 18.88 -16.13 13.46
CA ALA A 313 17.69 -16.84 12.95
C ALA A 313 17.97 -17.73 11.74
N PRO A 314 18.73 -17.32 10.69
CA PRO A 314 18.98 -18.15 9.52
C PRO A 314 19.82 -19.41 9.80
N GLN A 315 20.55 -19.43 10.92
CA GLN A 315 21.45 -20.53 11.32
C GLN A 315 20.91 -21.29 12.54
N SER A 316 19.78 -20.84 13.11
CA SER A 316 19.25 -21.39 14.36
C SER A 316 18.53 -22.72 14.13
N GLU A 317 18.86 -23.69 14.94
CA GLU A 317 18.09 -24.94 15.07
C GLU A 317 16.84 -24.76 15.94
N THR A 318 16.76 -23.66 16.68
CA THR A 318 15.66 -23.35 17.60
C THR A 318 14.46 -22.84 16.85
N LYS A 319 13.39 -23.63 16.83
CA LYS A 319 12.14 -23.30 16.10
C LYS A 319 11.15 -22.44 16.88
N THR A 320 11.27 -22.38 18.21
CA THR A 320 10.35 -21.60 19.05
C THR A 320 11.13 -20.89 20.17
N VAL A 321 10.98 -19.57 20.25
CA VAL A 321 11.57 -18.74 21.28
C VAL A 321 10.46 -18.11 22.09
N VAL A 322 10.48 -18.34 23.41
CA VAL A 322 9.53 -17.75 24.34
C VAL A 322 10.13 -16.43 24.84
N ILE A 323 9.41 -15.35 24.61
CA ILE A 323 9.75 -14.02 25.10
C ILE A 323 8.90 -13.75 26.33
N ASP A 324 9.52 -13.83 27.50
CA ASP A 324 8.93 -13.51 28.82
C ASP A 324 9.61 -12.28 29.44
N ALA A 325 9.15 -11.84 30.59
CA ALA A 325 9.72 -10.68 31.27
C ALA A 325 11.20 -10.86 31.61
N ALA A 326 11.63 -12.08 31.94
CA ALA A 326 13.01 -12.39 32.26
C ALA A 326 13.92 -12.27 31.02
N TYR A 327 13.46 -12.72 29.86
CA TYR A 327 14.15 -12.51 28.60
C TYR A 327 14.30 -11.03 28.27
N VAL A 328 13.23 -10.23 28.43
CA VAL A 328 13.25 -8.78 28.20
C VAL A 328 14.28 -8.11 29.13
N ASP A 329 14.32 -8.47 30.42
CA ASP A 329 15.25 -7.91 31.38
C ASP A 329 16.69 -8.34 31.10
N ALA A 330 16.94 -9.55 30.61
CA ALA A 330 18.27 -10.03 30.26
C ALA A 330 18.85 -9.25 29.06
N GLU A 331 18.03 -9.02 28.01
CA GLU A 331 18.51 -8.35 26.80
C GLU A 331 18.54 -6.82 26.90
N LEU A 332 17.60 -6.22 27.66
CA LEU A 332 17.41 -4.76 27.71
C LEU A 332 17.74 -4.14 29.08
N GLY A 333 17.95 -4.94 30.12
CA GLY A 333 18.13 -4.43 31.48
C GLY A 333 19.34 -3.51 31.65
N GLU A 334 20.47 -3.82 31.03
CA GLU A 334 21.66 -2.97 31.02
C GLU A 334 21.44 -1.64 30.30
N LEU A 335 20.68 -1.65 29.21
CA LEU A 335 20.33 -0.45 28.43
C LEU A 335 19.38 0.47 29.17
N ALA A 336 18.43 -0.09 29.88
CA ALA A 336 17.49 0.67 30.70
C ALA A 336 18.19 1.31 31.94
N GLY A 337 19.28 0.72 32.42
CA GLY A 337 20.07 1.19 33.58
C GLY A 337 21.14 2.23 33.23
N ASN A 338 21.63 2.29 32.00
CA ASN A 338 22.74 3.16 31.61
C ASN A 338 22.28 4.26 30.64
N PRO A 339 22.18 5.53 31.08
CA PRO A 339 21.71 6.65 30.27
C PRO A 339 22.59 6.95 29.04
N ASP A 340 23.90 6.68 29.12
CA ASP A 340 24.80 6.92 28.00
C ASP A 340 24.62 5.87 26.88
N LEU A 341 24.49 4.59 27.26
CA LEU A 341 24.21 3.52 26.29
C LEU A 341 22.82 3.68 25.63
N SER A 342 21.82 4.01 26.42
CA SER A 342 20.46 4.20 25.90
C SER A 342 20.36 5.37 24.91
N ARG A 343 21.19 6.41 25.03
CA ARG A 343 21.23 7.58 24.16
C ARG A 343 21.80 7.29 22.75
N TYR A 344 22.67 6.28 22.64
CA TYR A 344 23.32 5.91 21.37
C TYR A 344 22.67 4.72 20.67
N ILE A 345 21.90 3.93 21.40
CA ILE A 345 21.38 2.64 20.90
C ILE A 345 19.85 2.67 20.75
N LEU A 346 19.18 3.49 21.51
CA LEU A 346 17.73 3.67 21.54
C LEU A 346 17.37 5.12 21.23
#